data_266b3ab320eb0a8f1e4d9027a62d7433
#
_entry.id   266b3ab320eb0a8f1e4d9027a62d7433
#
_cell.length_a   1.000
_cell.length_b   1.000
_cell.length_c   1.000
_cell.angle_alpha   90.00
_cell.angle_beta   90.00
_cell.angle_gamma   90.00
#
_symmetry.space_group_name_H-M   'P 1'
#
loop_
_entity.id
_entity.type
_entity.pdbx_description
1 polymer ?
#
loop_
_entity_poly.entity_id
_entity_poly.type
_entity_poly.pdbx_seq_one_letter_code
_entity_poly.pdbx_strand_id
1 'polypeptide(L)'
;VDRLLNILGISHIHYQLINARVKVENKEQDTWLCISEDFRKKEESKIALDVFYELEKIKEETPFSFCIRNGWEDQIYEMLLVDFLILNRDRHGANLEVMKNNRIRELYLAPLFDHGLSLLFSCHDESEIRNYNVLEDKPVQCFLGSCSAAGNLELIPSGKLPKVNPLQKKHKAELLM
;
A
#
# COMPACT_ATOMS: atom_id res chain seq x y z
N VAL A 1 -10.62 2.78 -0.50
CA VAL A 1 -9.61 1.70 -0.59
C VAL A 1 -9.88 0.60 0.43
N ASP A 2 -10.00 0.88 1.73
CA ASP A 2 -10.19 -0.13 2.79
C ASP A 2 -11.28 -1.17 2.47
N ARG A 3 -12.50 -0.73 2.12
CA ARG A 3 -13.59 -1.65 1.73
C ARG A 3 -13.24 -2.53 0.53
N LEU A 4 -12.55 -1.96 -0.46
CA LEU A 4 -12.14 -2.70 -1.64
C LEU A 4 -11.14 -3.79 -1.29
N LEU A 5 -10.13 -3.48 -0.49
CA LEU A 5 -9.12 -4.45 -0.05
C LEU A 5 -9.74 -5.57 0.80
N ASN A 6 -10.71 -5.24 1.67
CA ASN A 6 -11.48 -6.24 2.41
C ASN A 6 -12.22 -7.22 1.47
N ILE A 7 -12.89 -6.72 0.44
CA ILE A 7 -13.60 -7.56 -0.53
C ILE A 7 -12.62 -8.43 -1.31
N LEU A 8 -11.47 -7.89 -1.69
CA LEU A 8 -10.42 -8.62 -2.40
C LEU A 8 -9.70 -9.66 -1.52
N GLY A 9 -9.88 -9.60 -0.19
CA GLY A 9 -9.23 -10.49 0.78
C GLY A 9 -7.75 -10.16 1.04
N ILE A 10 -7.37 -8.89 0.84
CA ILE A 10 -5.99 -8.40 1.00
C ILE A 10 -5.73 -7.97 2.44
N SER A 11 -4.61 -8.40 2.98
CA SER A 11 -4.15 -7.97 4.32
C SER A 11 -3.67 -6.53 4.29
N HIS A 12 -4.35 -5.66 5.03
CA HIS A 12 -4.03 -4.23 5.11
C HIS A 12 -4.43 -3.67 6.46
N ILE A 13 -3.97 -2.45 6.76
CA ILE A 13 -4.37 -1.74 7.97
C ILE A 13 -5.76 -1.13 7.73
N HIS A 14 -6.66 -1.36 8.68
CA HIS A 14 -8.00 -0.76 8.63
C HIS A 14 -7.97 0.68 9.06
N TYR A 15 -8.67 1.52 8.31
CA TYR A 15 -8.79 2.95 8.56
C TYR A 15 -10.23 3.35 8.86
N GLN A 16 -10.39 4.26 9.80
CA GLN A 16 -11.66 4.91 10.07
C GLN A 16 -11.50 6.42 9.88
N LEU A 17 -12.52 7.04 9.28
CA LEU A 17 -12.60 8.48 9.17
C LEU A 17 -13.52 9.01 10.28
N ILE A 18 -13.01 9.93 11.08
CA ILE A 18 -13.78 10.61 12.10
C ILE A 18 -13.77 12.12 11.83
N ASN A 19 -14.93 12.76 11.96
CA ASN A 19 -14.99 14.22 11.98
C ASN A 19 -14.73 14.70 13.39
N ALA A 20 -13.74 15.57 13.56
CA ALA A 20 -13.34 16.05 14.85
C ALA A 20 -12.95 17.54 14.81
N ARG A 21 -13.20 18.23 15.90
CA ARG A 21 -12.68 19.58 16.12
C ARG A 21 -11.25 19.48 16.63
N VAL A 22 -10.30 20.00 15.86
CA VAL A 22 -8.88 19.98 16.18
C VAL A 22 -8.36 21.39 16.36
N LYS A 23 -7.36 21.53 17.21
CA LYS A 23 -6.67 22.81 17.42
C LYS A 23 -5.29 22.75 16.75
N VAL A 24 -5.10 23.56 15.72
CA VAL A 24 -3.84 23.71 14.99
C VAL A 24 -3.40 25.17 15.14
N GLU A 25 -2.19 25.42 15.63
CA GLU A 25 -1.63 26.77 15.79
C GLU A 25 -2.58 27.76 16.53
N ASN A 26 -3.24 27.30 17.59
CA ASN A 26 -4.25 28.04 18.36
C ASN A 26 -5.56 28.34 17.62
N LYS A 27 -5.80 27.83 16.42
CA LYS A 27 -7.09 27.92 15.72
C LYS A 27 -7.83 26.60 15.80
N GLU A 28 -9.09 26.67 16.17
CA GLU A 28 -9.98 25.51 16.14
C GLU A 28 -10.59 25.35 14.73
N GLN A 29 -10.60 24.17 14.23
CA GLN A 29 -11.23 23.82 12.95
C GLN A 29 -11.83 22.42 12.99
N ASP A 30 -12.97 22.26 12.34
CA ASP A 30 -13.56 20.94 12.12
C ASP A 30 -12.89 20.30 10.89
N THR A 31 -12.40 19.07 11.05
CA THR A 31 -11.73 18.35 9.96
C THR A 31 -11.95 16.85 10.08
N TRP A 32 -11.69 16.14 9.00
CA TRP A 32 -11.66 14.68 8.98
C TRP A 32 -10.29 14.17 9.38
N LEU A 33 -10.27 13.27 10.33
CA LEU A 33 -9.07 12.55 10.75
C LEU A 33 -9.17 11.10 10.27
N CYS A 34 -8.06 10.60 9.77
CA CYS A 34 -7.88 9.20 9.46
C CYS A 34 -7.20 8.54 10.66
N ILE A 35 -7.84 7.55 11.24
CA ILE A 35 -7.31 6.79 12.37
C ILE A 35 -7.16 5.32 12.01
N SER A 36 -6.16 4.67 12.57
CA SER A 36 -5.92 3.24 12.47
C SER A 36 -5.39 2.70 13.80
N GLU A 37 -5.53 1.41 14.01
CA GLU A 37 -4.85 0.74 15.11
C GLU A 37 -3.36 0.59 14.81
N ASP A 38 -2.54 0.62 15.87
CA ASP A 38 -1.14 0.25 15.74
C ASP A 38 -1.06 -1.28 15.53
N PHE A 39 -0.63 -1.70 14.35
CA PHE A 39 -0.48 -3.11 14.01
C PHE A 39 0.70 -3.79 14.72
N ARG A 40 1.57 -3.02 15.35
CA ARG A 40 2.73 -3.51 16.09
C ARG A 40 2.31 -4.14 17.40
N LYS A 41 2.72 -5.38 17.63
CA LYS A 41 2.54 -6.07 18.91
C LYS A 41 3.59 -5.65 19.94
N LYS A 42 3.32 -5.91 21.20
CA LYS A 42 4.16 -5.48 22.34
C LYS A 42 5.65 -5.88 22.23
N GLU A 43 5.93 -7.02 21.61
CA GLU A 43 7.29 -7.57 21.49
C GLU A 43 7.91 -7.32 20.11
N GLU A 44 7.29 -6.47 19.30
CA GLU A 44 7.71 -6.17 17.94
C GLU A 44 8.33 -4.79 17.84
N SER A 45 9.31 -4.68 16.99
CA SER A 45 9.86 -3.43 16.48
C SER A 45 9.64 -3.34 14.97
N LYS A 46 9.67 -2.13 14.45
CA LYS A 46 9.49 -1.86 13.03
C LYS A 46 10.57 -0.93 12.52
N ILE A 47 10.92 -1.09 11.26
CA ILE A 47 11.87 -0.25 10.54
C ILE A 47 11.38 -0.09 9.09
N ALA A 48 11.51 1.11 8.54
CA ALA A 48 11.19 1.35 7.14
C ALA A 48 12.05 0.48 6.22
N LEU A 49 11.45 -0.05 5.16
CA LEU A 49 12.13 -1.01 4.27
C LEU A 49 13.35 -0.40 3.58
N ASP A 50 13.28 0.86 3.18
CA ASP A 50 14.44 1.56 2.58
C ASP A 50 15.62 1.64 3.53
N VAL A 51 15.37 1.96 4.80
CA VAL A 51 16.41 2.00 5.84
C VAL A 51 16.97 0.59 6.10
N PHE A 52 16.08 -0.41 6.20
CA PHE A 52 16.50 -1.78 6.44
C PHE A 52 17.30 -2.34 5.26
N TYR A 53 16.88 -2.02 4.03
CA TYR A 53 17.62 -2.37 2.82
C TYR A 53 19.03 -1.79 2.81
N GLU A 54 19.19 -0.50 3.12
CA GLU A 54 20.51 0.12 3.15
C GLU A 54 21.46 -0.50 4.20
N LEU A 55 20.92 -1.03 5.28
CA LEU A 55 21.71 -1.68 6.33
C LEU A 55 22.10 -3.14 5.98
N GLU A 56 21.27 -3.86 5.22
CA GLU A 56 21.38 -5.32 5.09
C GLU A 56 21.60 -5.80 3.63
N LYS A 57 21.58 -4.88 2.64
CA LYS A 57 21.79 -5.23 1.24
C LYS A 57 23.21 -5.75 0.99
N ILE A 58 23.33 -6.70 0.08
CA ILE A 58 24.62 -7.11 -0.48
C ILE A 58 24.99 -6.25 -1.69
N LYS A 59 26.24 -6.32 -2.10
CA LYS A 59 26.73 -5.52 -3.23
C LYS A 59 25.90 -5.74 -4.49
N GLU A 60 25.50 -4.66 -5.15
CA GLU A 60 24.73 -4.64 -6.41
C GLU A 60 23.32 -5.24 -6.30
N GLU A 61 22.81 -5.49 -5.10
CA GLU A 61 21.44 -5.98 -4.91
C GLU A 61 20.41 -4.87 -5.09
N THR A 62 19.34 -5.16 -5.85
CA THR A 62 18.21 -4.25 -5.98
C THR A 62 17.25 -4.40 -4.82
N PRO A 63 16.42 -3.38 -4.48
CA PRO A 63 15.40 -3.52 -3.44
C PRO A 63 14.44 -4.69 -3.68
N PHE A 64 14.07 -4.95 -4.94
CA PHE A 64 13.23 -6.09 -5.30
C PHE A 64 13.91 -7.42 -4.99
N SER A 65 15.15 -7.64 -5.48
CA SER A 65 15.88 -8.88 -5.22
C SER A 65 16.17 -9.09 -3.74
N PHE A 66 16.39 -8.02 -2.99
CA PHE A 66 16.52 -8.05 -1.54
C PHE A 66 15.26 -8.62 -0.86
N CYS A 67 14.08 -8.19 -1.25
CA CYS A 67 12.82 -8.71 -0.72
C CYS A 67 12.63 -10.19 -1.06
N ILE A 68 12.96 -10.60 -2.30
CA ILE A 68 12.89 -12.01 -2.72
C ILE A 68 13.86 -12.86 -1.89
N ARG A 69 15.10 -12.42 -1.68
CA ARG A 69 16.10 -13.10 -0.85
C ARG A 69 15.63 -13.28 0.61
N ASN A 70 14.87 -12.34 1.13
CA ASN A 70 14.31 -12.42 2.48
C ASN A 70 13.03 -13.29 2.56
N GLY A 71 12.56 -13.88 1.45
CA GLY A 71 11.39 -14.76 1.43
C GLY A 71 10.05 -14.02 1.47
N TRP A 72 10.03 -12.72 1.09
CA TRP A 72 8.83 -11.87 1.11
C TRP A 72 8.14 -11.80 -0.25
N GLU A 73 8.44 -12.71 -1.16
CA GLU A 73 8.00 -12.65 -2.55
C GLU A 73 6.48 -12.57 -2.69
N ASP A 74 5.73 -13.40 -1.95
CA ASP A 74 4.26 -13.42 -2.05
C ASP A 74 3.64 -12.10 -1.61
N GLN A 75 4.16 -11.51 -0.53
CA GLN A 75 3.70 -10.20 -0.03
C GLN A 75 4.04 -9.06 -1.00
N ILE A 76 5.22 -9.11 -1.64
CA ILE A 76 5.63 -8.13 -2.64
C ILE A 76 4.77 -8.25 -3.90
N TYR A 77 4.48 -9.45 -4.38
CA TYR A 77 3.61 -9.64 -5.54
C TYR A 77 2.17 -9.17 -5.25
N GLU A 78 1.66 -9.47 -4.05
CA GLU A 78 0.35 -8.96 -3.62
C GLU A 78 0.33 -7.42 -3.59
N MET A 79 1.36 -6.79 -3.02
CA MET A 79 1.49 -5.33 -2.99
C MET A 79 1.52 -4.72 -4.39
N LEU A 80 2.35 -5.24 -5.31
CA LEU A 80 2.45 -4.73 -6.68
C LEU A 80 1.11 -4.85 -7.42
N LEU A 81 0.42 -5.98 -7.26
CA LEU A 81 -0.92 -6.18 -7.84
C LEU A 81 -1.93 -5.18 -7.24
N VAL A 82 -1.94 -5.04 -5.92
CA VAL A 82 -2.86 -4.13 -5.23
C VAL A 82 -2.61 -2.69 -5.67
N ASP A 83 -1.36 -2.22 -5.64
CA ASP A 83 -1.01 -0.86 -6.03
C ASP A 83 -1.42 -0.55 -7.48
N PHE A 84 -1.29 -1.52 -8.38
CA PHE A 84 -1.80 -1.41 -9.74
C PHE A 84 -3.33 -1.31 -9.78
N LEU A 85 -4.05 -2.18 -9.07
CA LEU A 85 -5.53 -2.23 -9.06
C LEU A 85 -6.17 -0.97 -8.46
N ILE A 86 -5.56 -0.43 -7.40
CA ILE A 86 -6.09 0.77 -6.74
C ILE A 86 -5.47 2.07 -7.27
N LEU A 87 -4.64 2.00 -8.29
CA LEU A 87 -3.92 3.14 -8.85
C LEU A 87 -3.10 3.90 -7.78
N ASN A 88 -2.46 3.18 -6.87
CA ASN A 88 -1.60 3.80 -5.87
C ASN A 88 -0.35 4.38 -6.53
N ARG A 89 -0.07 5.66 -6.27
CA ARG A 89 1.05 6.36 -6.92
C ARG A 89 2.25 6.57 -6.01
N ASP A 90 2.16 6.16 -4.75
CA ASP A 90 3.17 6.49 -3.75
C ASP A 90 3.55 5.31 -2.87
N ARG A 91 4.24 4.34 -3.47
CA ARG A 91 4.83 3.21 -2.75
C ARG A 91 6.33 3.41 -2.57
N HIS A 92 6.72 4.48 -1.87
CA HIS A 92 8.11 4.69 -1.49
C HIS A 92 8.52 3.77 -0.32
N GLY A 93 9.84 3.68 -0.03
CA GLY A 93 10.35 2.71 0.94
C GLY A 93 9.85 2.89 2.37
N ALA A 94 9.50 4.12 2.79
CA ALA A 94 8.91 4.36 4.11
C ALA A 94 7.42 3.94 4.20
N ASN A 95 6.74 3.67 3.08
CA ASN A 95 5.40 3.09 3.03
C ASN A 95 5.42 1.55 2.99
N LEU A 96 6.58 0.98 3.32
CA LEU A 96 6.80 -0.44 3.53
C LEU A 96 7.58 -0.59 4.84
N GLU A 97 7.08 -1.37 5.77
CA GLU A 97 7.77 -1.60 7.03
C GLU A 97 8.15 -3.07 7.22
N VAL A 98 9.37 -3.28 7.67
CA VAL A 98 9.85 -4.58 8.13
C VAL A 98 9.57 -4.70 9.61
N MET A 99 8.83 -5.72 9.99
CA MET A 99 8.52 -6.08 11.35
C MET A 99 9.56 -7.07 11.86
N LYS A 100 10.02 -6.84 13.07
CA LYS A 100 10.91 -7.78 13.78
C LYS A 100 10.26 -8.23 15.07
N ASN A 101 9.98 -9.51 15.16
CA ASN A 101 9.60 -10.11 16.42
C ASN A 101 10.86 -10.39 17.26
N ASN A 102 11.04 -9.63 18.32
CA ASN A 102 12.27 -9.69 19.13
C ASN A 102 12.40 -10.99 19.93
N ARG A 103 11.30 -11.73 20.15
CA ARG A 103 11.28 -12.98 20.91
C ARG A 103 11.74 -14.17 20.06
N ILE A 104 11.20 -14.29 18.85
CA ILE A 104 11.48 -15.43 17.95
C ILE A 104 12.46 -15.06 16.82
N ARG A 105 12.89 -13.82 16.77
CA ARG A 105 13.82 -13.27 15.76
C ARG A 105 13.31 -13.40 14.31
N GLU A 106 12.00 -13.43 14.14
CA GLU A 106 11.36 -13.47 12.84
C GLU A 106 11.29 -12.07 12.23
N LEU A 107 11.54 -11.99 10.92
CA LEU A 107 11.37 -10.79 10.11
C LEU A 107 10.26 -11.02 9.10
N TYR A 108 9.35 -10.05 8.95
CA TYR A 108 8.26 -10.08 7.98
C TYR A 108 7.84 -8.66 7.61
N LEU A 109 7.12 -8.52 6.50
CA LEU A 109 6.57 -7.23 6.10
C LEU A 109 5.27 -6.92 6.86
N ALA A 110 5.09 -5.67 7.24
CA ALA A 110 3.84 -5.17 7.79
C ALA A 110 2.68 -5.36 6.80
N PRO A 111 1.42 -5.41 7.29
CA PRO A 111 0.26 -5.28 6.41
C PRO A 111 0.34 -4.01 5.57
N LEU A 112 -0.31 -3.99 4.40
CA LEU A 112 -0.29 -2.82 3.52
C LEU A 112 -0.93 -1.61 4.21
N PHE A 113 -0.31 -0.46 4.07
CA PHE A 113 -0.79 0.82 4.63
C PHE A 113 -0.46 1.97 3.70
N ASP A 114 -0.92 3.16 4.06
CA ASP A 114 -0.74 4.42 3.32
C ASP A 114 -1.17 4.35 1.85
N HIS A 115 -2.49 4.27 1.66
CA HIS A 115 -3.13 4.29 0.34
C HIS A 115 -3.72 5.68 0.02
N GLY A 116 -3.18 6.75 0.61
CA GLY A 116 -3.71 8.11 0.48
C GLY A 116 -3.70 8.63 -0.95
N LEU A 117 -2.68 8.26 -1.73
CA LEU A 117 -2.54 8.68 -3.14
C LEU A 117 -3.05 7.62 -4.13
N SER A 118 -4.23 7.05 -3.85
CA SER A 118 -4.85 6.00 -4.66
C SER A 118 -6.12 6.46 -5.36
N LEU A 119 -6.60 5.66 -6.32
CA LEU A 119 -7.81 5.88 -7.10
C LEU A 119 -7.77 7.24 -7.84
N LEU A 120 -8.79 8.04 -7.65
CA LEU A 120 -8.97 9.35 -8.32
C LEU A 120 -8.52 10.53 -7.45
N PHE A 121 -7.58 10.32 -6.51
CA PHE A 121 -7.14 11.37 -5.58
C PHE A 121 -6.70 12.68 -6.24
N SER A 122 -6.21 12.61 -7.47
CA SER A 122 -5.75 13.77 -8.24
C SER A 122 -6.85 14.51 -9.00
N CYS A 123 -8.08 14.00 -8.98
CA CYS A 123 -9.23 14.63 -9.65
C CYS A 123 -9.93 15.58 -8.68
N HIS A 124 -10.06 16.84 -9.06
CA HIS A 124 -10.63 17.90 -8.22
C HIS A 124 -12.10 18.18 -8.54
N ASP A 125 -12.59 17.75 -9.71
CA ASP A 125 -13.97 17.96 -10.16
C ASP A 125 -14.52 16.80 -10.99
N GLU A 126 -15.82 16.84 -11.28
CA GLU A 126 -16.50 15.81 -12.09
C GLU A 126 -15.99 15.71 -13.52
N SER A 127 -15.50 16.79 -14.10
CA SER A 127 -14.98 16.79 -15.48
C SER A 127 -13.67 15.98 -15.54
N GLU A 128 -12.79 16.20 -14.60
CA GLU A 128 -11.53 15.44 -14.47
C GLU A 128 -11.81 13.96 -14.24
N ILE A 129 -12.78 13.62 -13.35
CA ILE A 129 -13.19 12.23 -13.10
C ILE A 129 -13.72 11.57 -14.37
N ARG A 130 -14.59 12.26 -15.14
CA ARG A 130 -15.19 11.71 -16.38
C ARG A 130 -14.15 11.49 -17.48
N ASN A 131 -13.14 12.33 -17.54
CA ASN A 131 -12.07 12.27 -18.53
C ASN A 131 -10.88 11.40 -18.09
N TYR A 132 -10.89 10.90 -16.85
CA TYR A 132 -9.79 10.12 -16.33
C TYR A 132 -9.69 8.74 -16.99
N ASN A 133 -8.59 8.52 -17.71
CA ASN A 133 -8.34 7.22 -18.36
C ASN A 133 -7.70 6.24 -17.36
N VAL A 134 -8.50 5.34 -16.79
CA VAL A 134 -8.04 4.31 -15.85
C VAL A 134 -7.17 3.22 -16.48
N LEU A 135 -7.20 3.09 -17.82
CA LEU A 135 -6.45 2.07 -18.56
C LEU A 135 -5.08 2.56 -19.03
N GLU A 136 -4.82 3.85 -18.94
CA GLU A 136 -3.52 4.43 -19.25
C GLU A 136 -2.53 4.09 -18.12
N ASP A 137 -1.30 3.73 -18.49
CA ASP A 137 -0.23 3.54 -17.51
C ASP A 137 0.01 4.84 -16.72
N LYS A 138 0.10 4.72 -15.42
CA LYS A 138 0.23 5.88 -14.52
C LYS A 138 1.66 6.00 -14.00
N PRO A 139 2.20 7.22 -13.97
CA PRO A 139 3.46 7.46 -13.30
C PRO A 139 3.29 7.24 -11.79
N VAL A 140 4.19 6.45 -11.22
CA VAL A 140 4.18 6.09 -9.81
C VAL A 140 5.56 6.23 -9.20
N GLN A 141 5.62 6.42 -7.88
CA GLN A 141 6.82 6.19 -7.10
C GLN A 141 6.75 4.78 -6.52
N CYS A 142 7.69 3.92 -6.87
CA CYS A 142 7.77 2.56 -6.35
C CYS A 142 9.22 2.24 -5.95
N PHE A 143 9.43 1.98 -4.66
CA PHE A 143 10.76 1.67 -4.12
C PHE A 143 11.36 0.40 -4.71
N LEU A 144 10.51 -0.57 -5.06
CA LEU A 144 10.97 -1.88 -5.55
C LEU A 144 11.15 -1.95 -7.07
N GLY A 145 10.63 -0.96 -7.80
CA GLY A 145 10.55 -1.04 -9.26
C GLY A 145 10.83 0.27 -9.97
N SER A 146 10.00 0.57 -10.94
CA SER A 146 10.12 1.72 -11.84
C SER A 146 9.07 2.80 -11.56
N CYS A 147 9.10 3.87 -12.34
CA CYS A 147 8.08 4.92 -12.33
C CYS A 147 6.83 4.59 -13.17
N SER A 148 6.66 3.37 -13.66
CA SER A 148 5.52 2.87 -14.42
C SER A 148 4.71 1.87 -13.60
N ALA A 149 3.41 2.10 -13.43
CA ALA A 149 2.53 1.16 -12.72
C ALA A 149 2.45 -0.20 -13.44
N ALA A 150 2.31 -0.19 -14.76
CA ALA A 150 2.29 -1.40 -15.58
C ALA A 150 3.65 -2.10 -15.56
N GLY A 151 4.76 -1.35 -15.66
CA GLY A 151 6.11 -1.91 -15.58
C GLY A 151 6.40 -2.58 -14.23
N ASN A 152 5.83 -2.05 -13.14
CA ASN A 152 5.97 -2.68 -11.82
C ASN A 152 5.18 -4.00 -11.72
N LEU A 153 4.03 -4.11 -12.39
CA LEU A 153 3.28 -5.36 -12.45
C LEU A 153 4.05 -6.48 -13.20
N GLU A 154 4.87 -6.11 -14.19
CA GLU A 154 5.73 -7.05 -14.94
C GLU A 154 6.84 -7.69 -14.08
N LEU A 155 7.13 -7.14 -12.90
CA LEU A 155 8.05 -7.75 -11.93
C LEU A 155 7.49 -9.07 -11.35
N ILE A 156 6.18 -9.31 -11.46
CA ILE A 156 5.55 -10.55 -11.01
C ILE A 156 5.76 -11.62 -12.08
N PRO A 157 6.46 -12.73 -11.77
CA PRO A 157 6.71 -13.77 -12.75
C PRO A 157 5.41 -14.39 -13.27
N SER A 158 5.42 -14.84 -14.53
CA SER A 158 4.30 -15.54 -15.12
C SER A 158 3.92 -16.76 -14.26
N GLY A 159 2.63 -16.85 -13.91
CA GLY A 159 2.09 -17.92 -13.05
C GLY A 159 2.19 -17.64 -11.54
N LYS A 160 2.84 -16.56 -11.10
CA LYS A 160 2.88 -16.13 -9.69
C LYS A 160 1.97 -14.94 -9.37
N LEU A 161 1.06 -14.57 -10.27
CA LEU A 161 0.10 -13.50 -10.01
C LEU A 161 -0.78 -13.89 -8.81
N PRO A 162 -0.84 -13.07 -7.76
CA PRO A 162 -1.64 -13.35 -6.57
C PRO A 162 -3.12 -13.52 -6.91
N LYS A 163 -3.78 -14.43 -6.22
CA LYS A 163 -5.22 -14.63 -6.36
C LYS A 163 -5.95 -13.71 -5.40
N VAL A 164 -6.81 -12.88 -5.96
CA VAL A 164 -7.71 -12.02 -5.19
C VAL A 164 -9.16 -12.50 -5.34
N ASN A 165 -9.99 -12.20 -4.34
CA ASN A 165 -11.41 -12.51 -4.43
C ASN A 165 -12.07 -11.72 -5.57
N PRO A 166 -12.91 -12.33 -6.40
CA PRO A 166 -13.55 -11.63 -7.51
C PRO A 166 -14.57 -10.61 -7.03
N LEU A 167 -14.58 -9.43 -7.65
CA LEU A 167 -15.64 -8.45 -7.46
C LEU A 167 -16.96 -8.96 -8.05
N GLN A 168 -18.04 -8.86 -7.29
CA GLN A 168 -19.39 -9.27 -7.66
C GLN A 168 -20.34 -8.06 -7.70
N LYS A 169 -21.43 -8.16 -8.45
CA LYS A 169 -22.44 -7.08 -8.55
C LYS A 169 -22.98 -6.60 -7.19
N LYS A 170 -23.11 -7.50 -6.21
CA LYS A 170 -23.54 -7.16 -4.85
C LYS A 170 -22.61 -6.18 -4.13
N HIS A 171 -21.30 -6.23 -4.43
CA HIS A 171 -20.31 -5.35 -3.80
C HIS A 171 -20.42 -3.88 -4.25
N LYS A 172 -21.16 -3.61 -5.36
CA LYS A 172 -21.37 -2.23 -5.83
C LYS A 172 -22.01 -1.35 -4.76
N ALA A 173 -23.02 -1.84 -4.07
CA ALA A 173 -23.69 -1.07 -3.01
C ALA A 173 -22.76 -0.82 -1.83
N GLU A 174 -21.96 -1.82 -1.45
CA GLU A 174 -20.99 -1.74 -0.36
C GLU A 174 -19.86 -0.74 -0.63
N LEU A 175 -19.42 -0.65 -1.89
CA LEU A 175 -18.36 0.29 -2.30
C LEU A 175 -18.86 1.73 -2.45
N LEU A 176 -20.16 1.95 -2.65
CA LEU A 176 -20.77 3.27 -2.85
C LEU A 176 -21.29 3.91 -1.56
N MET A 177 -21.39 3.18 -0.46
CA MET A 177 -21.72 3.70 0.87
C MET A 177 -20.52 4.33 1.54
#